data_fec1afd7f6304033d7604f6b64ffbaff
#
_entry.id   fec1afd7f6304033d7604f6b64ffbaff
#
_cell.length_a   1.000
_cell.length_b   1.000
_cell.length_c   1.000
_cell.angle_alpha   90.00
_cell.angle_beta   90.00
_cell.angle_gamma   90.00
#
_symmetry.space_group_name_H-M   'P 1'
#
loop_
_entity.id
_entity.type
_entity.pdbx_description
1 polymer ?
#
loop_
_entity_poly.entity_id
_entity_poly.type
_entity_poly.pdbx_seq_one_letter_code
_entity_poly.pdbx_strand_id
1 'polypeptide(L)'
;VTAASGNYNSTLTSEMGKSAAPTLFVVGNQAAVKTWDDYCIDLKDTDVYKELSTDAFNLKDENGKVASMGYCYESYGIIVNKKLLKKAGYEISDIKDFASLKSVAEDIHKRADKLGFDAFTSSGLDDASAWRFTGHLANMALFYEGRDDGWKEAPAEIKGTYLENFKNVWDLYINNSKYDKNTLATGGYDAEAEFKKGEAVFYQNGTWEYDKLKKSISDDDMQMIPIYCGVEGEEKAGLCSGTENCWAVNAKASKADQKATLEFMKWLVTSKEGTKVMAEQFGAIPYKKAADSGNVFLKNANDLLEAGNYNVDWAFNYTPNVDEWRASLVAAMNKYDAGGSWDDVKTAFVQGWATQYKAANK
;
A
#
# COMPACT_ATOMS: atom_id res chain seq x y z
N VAL A 1 -16.35 16.63 4.77
CA VAL A 1 -15.47 16.79 5.95
C VAL A 1 -14.09 16.35 5.54
N THR A 2 -13.08 17.17 5.79
CA THR A 2 -11.68 16.86 5.52
C THR A 2 -11.01 16.49 6.84
N ALA A 3 -10.44 15.28 6.93
CA ALA A 3 -9.63 14.87 8.06
C ALA A 3 -8.14 15.01 7.70
N ALA A 4 -7.31 15.39 8.68
CA ALA A 4 -5.88 15.30 8.53
C ALA A 4 -5.45 13.83 8.48
N SER A 5 -4.33 13.55 7.82
CA SER A 5 -3.75 12.20 7.77
C SER A 5 -3.58 11.64 9.19
N GLY A 6 -3.96 10.40 9.41
CA GLY A 6 -3.92 9.73 10.73
C GLY A 6 -5.08 10.06 11.67
N ASN A 7 -5.96 11.01 11.34
CA ASN A 7 -7.08 11.43 12.20
C ASN A 7 -8.47 11.08 11.63
N TYR A 8 -8.53 10.25 10.58
CA TYR A 8 -9.81 9.95 9.92
C TYR A 8 -10.82 9.31 10.88
N ASN A 9 -10.46 8.26 11.60
CA ASN A 9 -11.36 7.51 12.46
C ASN A 9 -11.91 8.36 13.61
N SER A 10 -11.07 9.15 14.28
CA SER A 10 -11.52 10.05 15.37
C SER A 10 -12.43 11.16 14.86
N THR A 11 -12.12 11.71 13.67
CA THR A 11 -12.96 12.72 13.01
C THR A 11 -14.31 12.10 12.61
N LEU A 12 -14.30 10.91 11.98
CA LEU A 12 -15.54 10.23 11.58
C LEU A 12 -16.43 9.94 12.79
N THR A 13 -15.86 9.44 13.88
CA THR A 13 -16.62 9.19 15.13
C THR A 13 -17.32 10.46 15.62
N SER A 14 -16.62 11.59 15.62
CA SER A 14 -17.19 12.89 16.01
C SER A 14 -18.30 13.34 15.04
N GLU A 15 -18.11 13.17 13.73
CA GLU A 15 -19.08 13.61 12.72
C GLU A 15 -20.33 12.73 12.69
N MET A 16 -20.19 11.41 12.90
CA MET A 16 -21.33 10.49 12.93
C MET A 16 -22.30 10.70 14.09
N GLY A 17 -21.84 11.36 15.17
CA GLY A 17 -22.70 11.78 16.29
C GLY A 17 -23.51 13.06 16.06
N LYS A 18 -23.34 13.76 14.93
CA LYS A 18 -24.01 15.02 14.62
C LYS A 18 -25.33 14.80 13.88
N SER A 19 -26.23 15.80 13.97
CA SER A 19 -27.50 15.79 13.22
C SER A 19 -27.32 15.85 11.70
N ALA A 20 -26.20 16.39 11.22
CA ALA A 20 -25.80 16.42 9.81
C ALA A 20 -24.61 15.48 9.57
N ALA A 21 -24.73 14.23 10.01
CA ALA A 21 -23.71 13.21 9.79
C ALA A 21 -23.47 12.95 8.29
N PRO A 22 -22.25 12.59 7.88
CA PRO A 22 -21.97 12.25 6.49
C PRO A 22 -22.80 11.06 6.01
N THR A 23 -23.34 11.15 4.79
CA THR A 23 -24.10 10.06 4.16
C THR A 23 -23.21 9.09 3.38
N LEU A 24 -22.06 9.57 2.91
CA LEU A 24 -21.01 8.79 2.25
C LEU A 24 -19.74 8.90 3.10
N PHE A 25 -19.12 7.77 3.42
CA PHE A 25 -17.91 7.73 4.25
C PHE A 25 -17.06 6.52 3.89
N VAL A 26 -15.81 6.48 4.37
CA VAL A 26 -14.87 5.40 4.06
C VAL A 26 -14.86 4.37 5.20
N VAL A 27 -14.96 3.10 4.81
CA VAL A 27 -14.72 1.92 5.66
C VAL A 27 -13.70 1.06 4.92
N GLY A 28 -12.41 1.22 5.22
CA GLY A 28 -11.32 0.78 4.36
C GLY A 28 -10.77 -0.63 4.65
N ASN A 29 -11.15 -1.26 5.77
CA ASN A 29 -10.66 -2.59 6.13
C ASN A 29 -11.66 -3.36 6.99
N GLN A 30 -11.38 -4.63 7.26
CA GLN A 30 -12.29 -5.52 7.98
C GLN A 30 -12.49 -5.11 9.46
N ALA A 31 -11.48 -4.54 10.09
CA ALA A 31 -11.61 -4.02 11.46
C ALA A 31 -12.56 -2.80 11.52
N ALA A 32 -12.49 -1.94 10.50
CA ALA A 32 -13.41 -0.81 10.36
C ALA A 32 -14.85 -1.28 10.07
N VAL A 33 -15.05 -2.39 9.34
CA VAL A 33 -16.40 -2.99 9.18
C VAL A 33 -16.97 -3.35 10.52
N LYS A 34 -16.25 -4.06 11.40
CA LYS A 34 -16.71 -4.41 12.76
C LYS A 34 -17.15 -3.18 13.57
N THR A 35 -16.44 -2.07 13.40
CA THR A 35 -16.73 -0.81 14.11
C THR A 35 -17.97 -0.09 13.57
N TRP A 36 -18.14 -0.10 12.23
CA TRP A 36 -19.10 0.76 11.54
C TRP A 36 -20.30 0.02 10.96
N ASP A 37 -20.42 -1.30 11.16
CA ASP A 37 -21.45 -2.13 10.54
C ASP A 37 -22.88 -1.61 10.72
N ASP A 38 -23.22 -1.16 11.93
CA ASP A 38 -24.54 -0.55 12.26
C ASP A 38 -24.83 0.75 11.49
N TYR A 39 -23.78 1.38 10.94
CA TYR A 39 -23.89 2.60 10.14
C TYR A 39 -23.83 2.32 8.63
N CYS A 40 -23.68 1.07 8.21
CA CYS A 40 -23.56 0.70 6.80
C CYS A 40 -24.88 0.07 6.32
N ILE A 41 -25.44 0.60 5.21
CA ILE A 41 -26.49 -0.15 4.48
C ILE A 41 -25.85 -1.37 3.78
N ASP A 42 -26.68 -2.35 3.42
CA ASP A 42 -26.24 -3.37 2.47
C ASP A 42 -26.18 -2.78 1.06
N LEU A 43 -24.99 -2.74 0.48
CA LEU A 43 -24.76 -2.23 -0.86
C LEU A 43 -24.98 -3.29 -1.95
N LYS A 44 -25.12 -4.56 -1.56
CA LYS A 44 -25.39 -5.66 -2.47
C LYS A 44 -26.68 -5.37 -3.27
N ASP A 45 -26.65 -5.67 -4.54
CA ASP A 45 -27.75 -5.48 -5.49
C ASP A 45 -28.20 -4.02 -5.72
N THR A 46 -27.51 -3.03 -5.14
CA THR A 46 -27.72 -1.63 -5.52
C THR A 46 -27.32 -1.38 -6.96
N ASP A 47 -27.83 -0.31 -7.56
CA ASP A 47 -27.50 0.00 -8.94
C ASP A 47 -26.02 0.31 -9.16
N VAL A 48 -25.34 0.91 -8.18
CA VAL A 48 -23.88 1.13 -8.23
C VAL A 48 -23.11 -0.18 -8.10
N TYR A 49 -23.57 -1.12 -7.28
CA TYR A 49 -22.97 -2.45 -7.15
C TYR A 49 -22.97 -3.23 -8.48
N LYS A 50 -24.05 -3.13 -9.27
CA LYS A 50 -24.16 -3.77 -10.59
C LYS A 50 -23.15 -3.25 -11.62
N GLU A 51 -22.56 -2.07 -11.37
CA GLU A 51 -21.53 -1.48 -12.23
C GLU A 51 -20.10 -1.98 -11.92
N LEU A 52 -19.90 -2.77 -10.84
CA LEU A 52 -18.59 -3.34 -10.54
C LEU A 52 -18.10 -4.27 -11.65
N SER A 53 -16.82 -4.17 -12.00
CA SER A 53 -16.12 -5.14 -12.87
C SER A 53 -15.57 -6.32 -12.07
N THR A 54 -15.32 -6.12 -10.76
CA THR A 54 -14.91 -7.13 -9.80
C THR A 54 -15.45 -6.78 -8.41
N ASP A 55 -15.73 -7.77 -7.58
CA ASP A 55 -16.11 -7.62 -6.18
C ASP A 55 -14.97 -7.92 -5.19
N ALA A 56 -13.75 -8.13 -5.72
CA ALA A 56 -12.56 -8.48 -4.94
C ALA A 56 -12.18 -7.41 -3.89
N PHE A 57 -12.60 -6.17 -4.10
CA PHE A 57 -12.29 -5.03 -3.21
C PHE A 57 -13.47 -4.62 -2.32
N ASN A 58 -14.48 -5.48 -2.18
CA ASN A 58 -15.61 -5.22 -1.31
C ASN A 58 -15.39 -5.82 0.07
N LEU A 59 -15.82 -5.09 1.10
CA LEU A 59 -15.78 -5.58 2.47
C LEU A 59 -17.17 -6.05 2.91
N LYS A 60 -17.24 -7.21 3.53
CA LYS A 60 -18.48 -7.85 3.97
C LYS A 60 -18.45 -8.03 5.48
N ASP A 61 -19.63 -7.92 6.10
CA ASP A 61 -19.82 -8.34 7.49
C ASP A 61 -19.86 -9.88 7.61
N GLU A 62 -20.04 -10.37 8.82
CA GLU A 62 -20.12 -11.81 9.13
C GLU A 62 -21.34 -12.50 8.49
N ASN A 63 -22.39 -11.73 8.15
CA ASN A 63 -23.62 -12.20 7.53
C ASN A 63 -23.60 -12.13 6.00
N GLY A 64 -22.51 -11.60 5.42
CA GLY A 64 -22.34 -11.45 3.98
C GLY A 64 -22.95 -10.17 3.40
N LYS A 65 -23.39 -9.21 4.26
CA LYS A 65 -23.79 -7.86 3.85
C LYS A 65 -22.57 -7.15 3.26
N VAL A 66 -22.71 -6.53 2.10
CA VAL A 66 -21.66 -5.68 1.52
C VAL A 66 -21.70 -4.33 2.24
N ALA A 67 -20.91 -4.20 3.30
CA ALA A 67 -20.86 -3.02 4.15
C ALA A 67 -20.16 -1.84 3.44
N SER A 68 -19.15 -2.12 2.62
CA SER A 68 -18.48 -1.09 1.81
C SER A 68 -17.96 -1.67 0.49
N MET A 69 -17.76 -0.80 -0.50
CA MET A 69 -17.28 -1.17 -1.84
C MET A 69 -16.03 -0.38 -2.19
N GLY A 70 -15.02 -1.06 -2.75
CA GLY A 70 -13.84 -0.40 -3.29
C GLY A 70 -14.24 0.60 -4.38
N TYR A 71 -13.75 1.84 -4.27
CA TYR A 71 -13.95 2.84 -5.32
C TYR A 71 -12.68 3.08 -6.15
N CYS A 72 -11.54 2.71 -5.65
CA CYS A 72 -10.31 2.58 -6.42
C CYS A 72 -9.46 1.45 -5.82
N TYR A 73 -8.48 1.01 -6.58
CA TYR A 73 -7.42 0.14 -6.08
C TYR A 73 -6.07 0.71 -6.50
N GLU A 74 -5.07 0.38 -5.75
CA GLU A 74 -3.72 0.90 -5.91
C GLU A 74 -2.72 -0.25 -5.89
N SER A 75 -1.56 -0.01 -6.44
CA SER A 75 -0.45 -0.96 -6.39
C SER A 75 0.80 -0.26 -5.90
N TYR A 76 1.65 -0.99 -5.19
CA TYR A 76 2.97 -0.53 -4.86
C TYR A 76 4.02 -1.61 -5.17
N GLY A 77 5.25 -1.13 -5.32
CA GLY A 77 6.39 -1.95 -5.67
C GLY A 77 7.67 -1.14 -5.54
N ILE A 78 8.60 -1.39 -6.42
CA ILE A 78 9.81 -0.60 -6.59
C ILE A 78 9.73 0.13 -7.92
N ILE A 79 9.65 1.46 -7.87
CA ILE A 79 9.69 2.31 -9.06
C ILE A 79 11.14 2.41 -9.51
N VAL A 80 11.40 2.10 -10.78
CA VAL A 80 12.74 2.05 -11.38
C VAL A 80 12.89 3.18 -12.39
N ASN A 81 13.96 3.96 -12.27
CA ASN A 81 14.43 4.85 -13.32
C ASN A 81 15.26 4.04 -14.32
N LYS A 82 14.64 3.60 -15.42
CA LYS A 82 15.29 2.74 -16.43
C LYS A 82 16.48 3.40 -17.10
N LYS A 83 16.46 4.72 -17.24
CA LYS A 83 17.56 5.47 -17.83
C LYS A 83 18.82 5.41 -16.95
N LEU A 84 18.66 5.55 -15.63
CA LEU A 84 19.76 5.42 -14.68
C LEU A 84 20.22 3.96 -14.56
N LEU A 85 19.28 3.02 -14.53
CA LEU A 85 19.59 1.59 -14.51
C LEU A 85 20.47 1.21 -15.72
N LYS A 86 20.08 1.65 -16.92
CA LYS A 86 20.87 1.45 -18.15
C LYS A 86 22.23 2.14 -18.11
N LYS A 87 22.31 3.36 -17.56
CA LYS A 87 23.58 4.05 -17.34
C LYS A 87 24.52 3.29 -16.40
N ALA A 88 23.94 2.55 -15.42
CA ALA A 88 24.70 1.66 -14.57
C ALA A 88 25.11 0.34 -15.23
N GLY A 89 24.60 0.03 -16.43
CA GLY A 89 24.93 -1.14 -17.23
C GLY A 89 23.96 -2.31 -17.04
N TYR A 90 22.74 -2.04 -16.57
CA TYR A 90 21.69 -3.03 -16.31
C TYR A 90 20.40 -2.71 -17.05
N GLU A 91 19.56 -3.74 -17.22
CA GLU A 91 18.21 -3.65 -17.74
C GLU A 91 17.23 -4.26 -16.72
N ILE A 92 15.91 -3.98 -16.87
CA ILE A 92 14.86 -4.54 -15.98
C ILE A 92 14.91 -6.08 -15.95
N SER A 93 15.22 -6.71 -17.07
CA SER A 93 15.31 -8.18 -17.19
C SER A 93 16.43 -8.82 -16.36
N ASP A 94 17.38 -8.03 -15.87
CA ASP A 94 18.43 -8.50 -14.96
C ASP A 94 17.93 -8.64 -13.51
N ILE A 95 16.73 -8.11 -13.22
CA ILE A 95 16.11 -8.09 -11.88
C ILE A 95 14.85 -8.96 -11.91
N LYS A 96 14.91 -10.14 -11.30
CA LYS A 96 13.81 -11.14 -11.31
C LYS A 96 13.55 -11.81 -9.96
N ASP A 97 14.40 -11.56 -8.99
CA ASP A 97 14.34 -12.07 -7.63
C ASP A 97 15.18 -11.19 -6.69
N PHE A 98 15.13 -11.47 -5.40
CA PHE A 98 15.90 -10.73 -4.41
C PHE A 98 17.41 -10.80 -4.63
N ALA A 99 17.93 -11.94 -5.05
CA ALA A 99 19.38 -12.13 -5.24
C ALA A 99 19.91 -11.23 -6.36
N SER A 100 19.21 -11.17 -7.49
CA SER A 100 19.54 -10.30 -8.61
C SER A 100 19.34 -8.81 -8.29
N LEU A 101 18.24 -8.44 -7.62
CA LEU A 101 18.01 -7.06 -7.14
C LEU A 101 19.15 -6.62 -6.20
N LYS A 102 19.52 -7.47 -5.24
CA LYS A 102 20.61 -7.23 -4.31
C LYS A 102 21.94 -7.01 -5.04
N SER A 103 22.28 -7.90 -5.96
CA SER A 103 23.51 -7.77 -6.74
C SER A 103 23.59 -6.47 -7.52
N VAL A 104 22.50 -6.08 -8.17
CA VAL A 104 22.40 -4.82 -8.93
C VAL A 104 22.51 -3.61 -8.00
N ALA A 105 21.78 -3.61 -6.89
CA ALA A 105 21.78 -2.48 -5.96
C ALA A 105 23.14 -2.27 -5.28
N GLU A 106 23.78 -3.34 -4.81
CA GLU A 106 25.10 -3.29 -4.18
C GLU A 106 26.19 -2.81 -5.15
N ASP A 107 26.13 -3.25 -6.42
CA ASP A 107 27.07 -2.78 -7.43
C ASP A 107 26.87 -1.29 -7.76
N ILE A 108 25.62 -0.83 -7.89
CA ILE A 108 25.33 0.59 -8.13
C ILE A 108 25.84 1.43 -6.95
N HIS A 109 25.49 1.05 -5.72
CA HIS A 109 25.93 1.75 -4.51
C HIS A 109 27.46 1.84 -4.41
N LYS A 110 28.14 0.72 -4.64
CA LYS A 110 29.62 0.69 -4.68
C LYS A 110 30.24 1.66 -5.68
N ARG A 111 29.53 1.94 -6.78
CA ARG A 111 29.98 2.86 -7.84
C ARG A 111 29.29 4.22 -7.81
N ALA A 112 28.54 4.55 -6.76
CA ALA A 112 27.69 5.74 -6.71
C ALA A 112 28.44 7.03 -7.00
N ASP A 113 29.63 7.22 -6.43
CA ASP A 113 30.49 8.39 -6.70
C ASP A 113 30.84 8.55 -8.19
N LYS A 114 31.12 7.44 -8.86
CA LYS A 114 31.45 7.43 -10.30
C LYS A 114 30.23 7.62 -11.18
N LEU A 115 29.09 7.08 -10.78
CA LEU A 115 27.85 7.15 -11.52
C LEU A 115 27.15 8.49 -11.36
N GLY A 116 27.32 9.13 -10.20
CA GLY A 116 26.65 10.36 -9.80
C GLY A 116 25.23 10.15 -9.27
N PHE A 117 24.88 8.91 -8.91
CA PHE A 117 23.61 8.52 -8.29
C PHE A 117 23.79 7.20 -7.52
N ASP A 118 22.88 6.94 -6.59
CA ASP A 118 22.89 5.74 -5.77
C ASP A 118 21.81 4.70 -6.21
N ALA A 119 21.77 3.55 -5.54
CA ALA A 119 20.80 2.52 -5.84
C ALA A 119 19.40 2.93 -5.37
N PHE A 120 19.18 3.11 -4.06
CA PHE A 120 17.88 3.48 -3.51
C PHE A 120 17.80 4.95 -3.11
N THR A 121 16.59 5.49 -3.14
CA THR A 121 16.28 6.77 -2.51
C THR A 121 16.51 6.68 -1.01
N SER A 122 16.97 7.76 -0.39
CA SER A 122 17.12 7.83 1.06
C SER A 122 15.76 8.09 1.70
N SER A 123 15.37 7.21 2.58
CA SER A 123 14.12 7.32 3.32
C SER A 123 14.25 6.66 4.67
N GLY A 124 13.66 7.25 5.68
CA GLY A 124 13.81 6.79 7.03
C GLY A 124 12.49 6.36 7.68
N LEU A 125 12.58 6.21 8.98
CA LEU A 125 11.47 5.83 9.86
C LEU A 125 10.84 7.05 10.54
N ASP A 126 10.89 8.21 9.87
CA ASP A 126 10.14 9.40 10.28
C ASP A 126 8.64 9.28 9.96
N ASP A 127 7.81 10.14 10.56
CA ASP A 127 6.35 10.10 10.45
C ASP A 127 5.84 10.17 8.99
N ALA A 128 6.61 10.78 8.09
CA ALA A 128 6.23 10.91 6.68
C ALA A 128 6.62 9.70 5.83
N SER A 129 7.57 8.89 6.28
CA SER A 129 8.17 7.80 5.49
C SER A 129 7.93 6.41 6.07
N ALA A 130 7.79 6.28 7.40
CA ALA A 130 7.77 5.01 8.13
C ALA A 130 6.68 4.04 7.64
N TRP A 131 5.54 4.56 7.19
CA TRP A 131 4.43 3.74 6.68
C TRP A 131 4.82 2.88 5.48
N ARG A 132 5.76 3.33 4.65
CA ARG A 132 6.26 2.54 3.52
C ARG A 132 6.99 1.29 3.99
N PHE A 133 7.69 1.36 5.09
CA PHE A 133 8.51 0.26 5.60
C PHE A 133 7.74 -0.64 6.56
N THR A 134 6.94 -0.06 7.46
CA THR A 134 6.11 -0.80 8.41
C THR A 134 4.74 -1.22 7.83
N GLY A 135 4.39 -0.74 6.66
CA GLY A 135 3.26 -1.18 5.85
C GLY A 135 3.75 -2.01 4.66
N HIS A 136 4.34 -1.38 3.66
CA HIS A 136 4.67 -2.03 2.38
C HIS A 136 5.71 -3.15 2.51
N LEU A 137 6.86 -2.91 3.16
CA LEU A 137 7.87 -3.95 3.29
C LEU A 137 7.46 -5.02 4.32
N ALA A 138 6.84 -4.61 5.43
CA ALA A 138 6.31 -5.54 6.42
C ALA A 138 5.18 -6.42 5.84
N ASN A 139 4.42 -5.89 4.87
CA ASN A 139 3.42 -6.66 4.14
C ASN A 139 3.97 -7.92 3.49
N MET A 140 5.21 -7.90 3.03
CA MET A 140 5.81 -9.08 2.40
C MET A 140 5.85 -10.26 3.38
N ALA A 141 6.27 -10.02 4.63
CA ALA A 141 6.28 -11.06 5.66
C ALA A 141 4.86 -11.52 6.03
N LEU A 142 3.91 -10.60 6.16
CA LEU A 142 2.52 -10.91 6.48
C LEU A 142 1.83 -11.65 5.33
N PHE A 143 2.04 -11.23 4.07
CA PHE A 143 1.43 -11.86 2.91
C PHE A 143 1.87 -13.31 2.74
N TYR A 144 3.17 -13.58 2.78
CA TYR A 144 3.67 -14.93 2.59
C TYR A 144 3.25 -15.86 3.73
N GLU A 145 3.30 -15.40 4.98
CA GLU A 145 2.79 -16.17 6.12
C GLU A 145 1.29 -16.39 6.00
N GLY A 146 0.52 -15.35 5.69
CA GLY A 146 -0.93 -15.45 5.53
C GLY A 146 -1.35 -16.35 4.38
N ARG A 147 -0.61 -16.33 3.26
CA ARG A 147 -0.82 -17.24 2.14
C ARG A 147 -0.59 -18.69 2.54
N ASP A 148 0.51 -18.98 3.22
CA ASP A 148 0.90 -20.34 3.60
C ASP A 148 0.01 -20.90 4.71
N ASP A 149 -0.45 -20.03 5.62
CA ASP A 149 -1.37 -20.39 6.72
C ASP A 149 -2.86 -20.28 6.31
N GLY A 150 -3.15 -19.76 5.12
CA GLY A 150 -4.49 -19.64 4.55
C GLY A 150 -5.41 -18.66 5.29
N TRP A 151 -4.87 -17.49 5.68
CA TRP A 151 -5.64 -16.47 6.42
C TRP A 151 -6.89 -16.03 5.63
N LYS A 152 -8.01 -15.98 6.34
CA LYS A 152 -9.28 -15.39 5.86
C LYS A 152 -9.70 -14.20 6.71
N GLU A 153 -9.12 -14.08 7.89
CA GLU A 153 -9.29 -13.01 8.87
C GLU A 153 -8.00 -12.83 9.66
N ALA A 154 -7.91 -11.80 10.47
CA ALA A 154 -6.77 -11.57 11.35
C ALA A 154 -6.61 -12.74 12.34
N PRO A 155 -5.48 -13.47 12.35
CA PRO A 155 -5.24 -14.48 13.36
C PRO A 155 -4.93 -13.82 14.72
N ALA A 156 -5.24 -14.53 15.80
CA ALA A 156 -4.92 -14.03 17.14
C ALA A 156 -3.41 -13.88 17.40
N GLU A 157 -2.63 -14.70 16.74
CA GLU A 157 -1.17 -14.73 16.83
C GLU A 157 -0.58 -15.02 15.45
N ILE A 158 0.58 -14.44 15.17
CA ILE A 158 1.37 -14.69 13.97
C ILE A 158 2.71 -15.32 14.37
N LYS A 159 3.34 -16.05 13.46
CA LYS A 159 4.59 -16.80 13.71
C LYS A 159 5.83 -15.96 13.44
N GLY A 160 5.72 -15.00 12.53
CA GLY A 160 6.87 -14.25 12.02
C GLY A 160 7.79 -15.08 11.12
N THR A 161 7.22 -16.05 10.38
CA THR A 161 7.95 -17.00 9.53
C THR A 161 8.88 -16.29 8.54
N TYR A 162 8.45 -15.16 7.99
CA TYR A 162 9.19 -14.42 6.95
C TYR A 162 9.89 -13.15 7.45
N LEU A 163 10.17 -13.04 8.76
CA LEU A 163 10.82 -11.85 9.31
C LEU A 163 12.28 -11.67 8.87
N GLU A 164 12.99 -12.75 8.55
CA GLU A 164 14.33 -12.65 7.97
C GLU A 164 14.27 -12.10 6.53
N ASN A 165 13.21 -12.42 5.79
CA ASN A 165 12.97 -11.87 4.46
C ASN A 165 12.67 -10.37 4.54
N PHE A 166 11.86 -9.94 5.51
CA PHE A 166 11.63 -8.52 5.79
C PHE A 166 12.94 -7.79 6.16
N LYS A 167 13.76 -8.40 7.03
CA LYS A 167 15.09 -7.89 7.37
C LYS A 167 15.97 -7.68 6.15
N ASN A 168 16.04 -8.69 5.29
CA ASN A 168 16.86 -8.64 4.09
C ASN A 168 16.48 -7.48 3.17
N VAL A 169 15.18 -7.24 2.96
CA VAL A 169 14.71 -6.12 2.14
C VAL A 169 15.01 -4.78 2.82
N TRP A 170 14.78 -4.68 4.13
CA TRP A 170 15.11 -3.48 4.88
C TRP A 170 16.59 -3.16 4.83
N ASP A 171 17.45 -4.14 5.13
CA ASP A 171 18.91 -3.98 5.08
C ASP A 171 19.39 -3.60 3.67
N LEU A 172 18.82 -4.21 2.64
CA LEU A 172 19.15 -3.87 1.26
C LEU A 172 18.86 -2.40 0.97
N TYR A 173 17.69 -1.92 1.38
CA TYR A 173 17.24 -0.57 1.16
C TYR A 173 18.15 0.45 1.88
N ILE A 174 18.32 0.30 3.19
CA ILE A 174 19.02 1.30 4.03
C ILE A 174 20.54 1.30 3.83
N ASN A 175 21.13 0.17 3.43
CA ASN A 175 22.57 0.08 3.23
C ASN A 175 23.02 0.46 1.79
N ASN A 176 22.07 0.66 0.86
CA ASN A 176 22.37 1.03 -0.53
C ASN A 176 21.66 2.32 -0.95
N SER A 177 21.57 3.25 -0.02
CA SER A 177 21.07 4.61 -0.19
C SER A 177 22.21 5.62 0.05
N LYS A 178 22.05 6.84 -0.45
CA LYS A 178 23.03 7.92 -0.37
C LYS A 178 23.43 8.31 1.07
N TYR A 179 22.47 8.26 2.00
CA TYR A 179 22.68 8.69 3.38
C TYR A 179 22.84 7.50 4.31
N ASP A 180 23.68 7.68 5.33
CA ASP A 180 23.95 6.65 6.35
C ASP A 180 22.67 6.30 7.12
N LYS A 181 22.46 5.01 7.35
CA LYS A 181 21.30 4.47 8.05
C LYS A 181 21.07 5.08 9.44
N ASN A 182 22.16 5.45 10.14
CA ASN A 182 22.04 6.07 11.46
C ASN A 182 21.42 7.48 11.40
N THR A 183 21.37 8.10 10.23
CA THR A 183 20.75 9.41 10.04
C THR A 183 19.33 9.29 9.48
N LEU A 184 18.95 8.14 8.92
CA LEU A 184 17.62 7.92 8.35
C LEU A 184 16.49 8.00 9.38
N ALA A 185 16.77 7.62 10.63
CA ALA A 185 15.81 7.68 11.73
C ALA A 185 15.42 9.11 12.14
N THR A 186 16.26 10.10 11.83
CA THR A 186 16.04 11.50 12.23
C THR A 186 15.16 12.29 11.24
N GLY A 187 14.80 11.69 10.10
CA GLY A 187 13.93 12.30 9.10
C GLY A 187 14.59 13.33 8.21
N GLY A 188 13.78 13.98 7.39
CA GLY A 188 14.21 15.10 6.57
C GLY A 188 14.73 14.73 5.18
N TYR A 189 14.63 13.47 4.76
CA TYR A 189 14.96 13.04 3.41
C TYR A 189 13.72 13.05 2.52
N ASP A 190 13.86 13.69 1.37
CA ASP A 190 12.80 13.76 0.35
C ASP A 190 13.11 12.76 -0.76
N ALA A 191 12.66 11.51 -0.58
CA ALA A 191 12.86 10.43 -1.53
C ALA A 191 12.23 10.71 -2.90
N GLU A 192 11.09 11.41 -2.95
CA GLU A 192 10.47 11.84 -4.21
C GLU A 192 11.40 12.82 -4.94
N ALA A 193 11.91 13.82 -4.24
CA ALA A 193 12.83 14.80 -4.84
C ALA A 193 14.14 14.16 -5.30
N GLU A 194 14.74 13.25 -4.53
CA GLU A 194 15.93 12.49 -4.93
C GLU A 194 15.68 11.73 -6.24
N PHE A 195 14.57 10.99 -6.31
CA PHE A 195 14.23 10.21 -7.50
C PHE A 195 13.99 11.12 -8.72
N LYS A 196 13.23 12.21 -8.56
CA LYS A 196 12.94 13.19 -9.62
C LYS A 196 14.19 13.88 -10.15
N LYS A 197 15.19 14.11 -9.31
CA LYS A 197 16.50 14.68 -9.69
C LYS A 197 17.43 13.68 -10.36
N GLY A 198 17.08 12.40 -10.35
CA GLY A 198 17.93 11.33 -10.86
C GLY A 198 19.12 11.02 -9.94
N GLU A 199 18.94 11.13 -8.64
CA GLU A 199 19.95 10.83 -7.62
C GLU A 199 19.87 9.36 -7.16
N ALA A 200 18.80 8.61 -7.54
CA ALA A 200 18.63 7.19 -7.25
C ALA A 200 17.95 6.42 -8.38
N VAL A 201 18.27 5.13 -8.51
CA VAL A 201 17.67 4.22 -9.49
C VAL A 201 16.34 3.67 -9.02
N PHE A 202 16.22 3.33 -7.73
CA PHE A 202 15.09 2.63 -7.13
C PHE A 202 14.37 3.50 -6.10
N TYR A 203 13.04 3.58 -6.21
CA TYR A 203 12.16 4.28 -5.29
C TYR A 203 11.01 3.37 -4.87
N GLN A 204 11.03 2.87 -3.64
CA GLN A 204 9.92 2.05 -3.13
C GLN A 204 8.74 2.97 -2.82
N ASN A 205 7.69 2.88 -3.62
CA ASN A 205 6.43 3.62 -3.43
C ASN A 205 5.33 3.01 -4.31
N GLY A 206 4.20 3.72 -4.46
CA GLY A 206 3.03 3.22 -5.15
C GLY A 206 2.59 4.03 -6.36
N THR A 207 1.51 3.57 -6.97
CA THR A 207 0.92 4.13 -8.19
C THR A 207 0.49 5.59 -8.06
N TRP A 208 0.22 6.07 -6.84
CA TRP A 208 -0.10 7.47 -6.51
C TRP A 208 1.05 8.46 -6.73
N GLU A 209 2.28 7.98 -6.87
CA GLU A 209 3.43 8.83 -7.18
C GLU A 209 3.51 9.21 -8.67
N TYR A 210 2.80 8.51 -9.56
CA TYR A 210 2.90 8.68 -10.99
C TYR A 210 2.71 10.14 -11.44
N ASP A 211 1.66 10.81 -10.98
CA ASP A 211 1.34 12.18 -11.39
C ASP A 211 2.40 13.22 -10.97
N LYS A 212 3.14 12.92 -9.92
CA LYS A 212 4.27 13.74 -9.49
C LYS A 212 5.52 13.45 -10.32
N LEU A 213 5.80 12.16 -10.58
CA LEU A 213 7.01 11.70 -11.25
C LEU A 213 7.00 12.00 -12.74
N LYS A 214 5.87 11.85 -13.44
CA LYS A 214 5.73 12.10 -14.89
C LYS A 214 6.06 13.53 -15.30
N LYS A 215 6.09 14.47 -14.38
CA LYS A 215 6.50 15.86 -14.62
C LYS A 215 8.01 16.02 -14.81
N SER A 216 8.79 15.03 -14.41
CA SER A 216 10.26 15.07 -14.42
C SER A 216 10.90 13.90 -15.16
N ILE A 217 10.21 12.76 -15.24
CA ILE A 217 10.72 11.53 -15.85
C ILE A 217 9.67 11.05 -16.85
N SER A 218 10.09 10.68 -18.07
CA SER A 218 9.16 10.19 -19.08
C SER A 218 8.61 8.80 -18.72
N ASP A 219 7.43 8.48 -19.24
CA ASP A 219 6.81 7.16 -19.06
C ASP A 219 7.70 6.01 -19.57
N ASP A 220 8.41 6.25 -20.68
CA ASP A 220 9.36 5.28 -21.22
C ASP A 220 10.57 5.03 -20.33
N ASP A 221 10.90 5.96 -19.45
CA ASP A 221 12.03 5.87 -18.51
C ASP A 221 11.62 5.35 -17.11
N MET A 222 10.32 5.09 -16.87
CA MET A 222 9.81 4.58 -15.60
C MET A 222 9.21 3.17 -15.77
N GLN A 223 9.37 2.35 -14.75
CA GLN A 223 8.67 1.07 -14.60
C GLN A 223 8.54 0.72 -13.11
N MET A 224 7.43 0.10 -12.74
CA MET A 224 7.29 -0.47 -11.41
C MET A 224 7.50 -1.98 -11.48
N ILE A 225 8.34 -2.52 -10.60
CA ILE A 225 8.63 -3.94 -10.45
C ILE A 225 8.18 -4.44 -9.07
N PRO A 226 8.00 -5.77 -8.90
CA PRO A 226 7.66 -6.35 -7.59
C PRO A 226 8.69 -6.05 -6.51
N ILE A 227 8.26 -6.14 -5.25
CA ILE A 227 9.17 -6.19 -4.10
C ILE A 227 9.60 -7.64 -3.95
N TYR A 228 10.87 -7.89 -4.22
CA TYR A 228 11.48 -9.20 -4.00
C TYR A 228 12.10 -9.26 -2.61
N CYS A 229 11.92 -10.36 -1.90
CA CYS A 229 12.37 -10.51 -0.50
C CYS A 229 13.07 -11.84 -0.20
N GLY A 230 13.34 -12.66 -1.22
CA GLY A 230 14.05 -13.93 -1.09
C GLY A 230 13.14 -15.11 -0.69
N VAL A 231 11.86 -15.07 -1.07
CA VAL A 231 10.93 -16.18 -0.88
C VAL A 231 10.89 -17.04 -2.16
N GLU A 232 10.82 -18.34 -2.00
CA GLU A 232 10.71 -19.28 -3.14
C GLU A 232 9.47 -18.97 -3.99
N GLY A 233 9.64 -18.88 -5.31
CA GLY A 233 8.58 -18.56 -6.26
C GLY A 233 8.29 -17.06 -6.40
N GLU A 234 9.09 -16.18 -5.81
CA GLU A 234 8.90 -14.73 -5.90
C GLU A 234 9.12 -14.17 -7.32
N GLU A 235 9.80 -14.89 -8.19
CA GLU A 235 9.96 -14.54 -9.61
C GLU A 235 8.63 -14.51 -10.36
N LYS A 236 7.57 -15.08 -9.75
CA LYS A 236 6.20 -15.04 -10.22
C LYS A 236 5.32 -14.07 -9.42
N ALA A 237 5.90 -13.26 -8.53
CA ALA A 237 5.15 -12.23 -7.83
C ALA A 237 4.74 -11.11 -8.81
N GLY A 238 3.52 -10.60 -8.62
CA GLY A 238 3.06 -9.34 -9.17
C GLY A 238 3.37 -8.18 -8.23
N LEU A 239 2.81 -7.01 -8.52
CA LEU A 239 2.85 -5.89 -7.60
C LEU A 239 1.98 -6.17 -6.37
N CYS A 240 2.24 -5.44 -5.29
CA CYS A 240 1.39 -5.47 -4.11
C CYS A 240 0.14 -4.61 -4.40
N SER A 241 -0.99 -5.25 -4.70
CA SER A 241 -2.21 -4.55 -5.10
C SER A 241 -3.36 -4.80 -4.14
N GLY A 242 -4.09 -3.74 -3.81
CA GLY A 242 -5.20 -3.76 -2.87
C GLY A 242 -5.85 -2.39 -2.73
N THR A 243 -6.64 -2.22 -1.69
CA THR A 243 -7.27 -0.94 -1.37
C THR A 243 -7.61 -0.82 0.11
N GLU A 244 -7.58 0.41 0.61
CA GLU A 244 -8.30 0.88 1.80
C GLU A 244 -9.36 1.93 1.40
N ASN A 245 -9.55 2.12 0.11
CA ASN A 245 -10.42 3.12 -0.49
C ASN A 245 -11.80 2.52 -0.80
N CYS A 246 -12.57 2.23 0.25
CA CYS A 246 -13.91 1.66 0.14
C CYS A 246 -14.92 2.63 0.73
N TRP A 247 -15.98 2.94 -0.02
CA TRP A 247 -17.07 3.79 0.46
C TRP A 247 -18.24 2.99 1.00
N ALA A 248 -18.83 3.53 2.07
CA ALA A 248 -20.04 3.04 2.70
C ALA A 248 -21.12 4.14 2.72
N VAL A 249 -22.39 3.75 2.75
CA VAL A 249 -23.54 4.65 2.82
C VAL A 249 -24.19 4.54 4.19
N ASN A 250 -24.42 5.70 4.85
CA ASN A 250 -24.87 5.78 6.21
C ASN A 250 -26.33 5.28 6.36
N ALA A 251 -26.52 4.18 7.07
CA ALA A 251 -27.81 3.59 7.38
C ALA A 251 -28.71 4.48 8.26
N LYS A 252 -28.11 5.39 9.04
CA LYS A 252 -28.83 6.33 9.92
C LYS A 252 -29.30 7.60 9.18
N ALA A 253 -28.81 7.84 7.95
CA ALA A 253 -29.27 8.94 7.12
C ALA A 253 -30.72 8.72 6.64
N SER A 254 -31.39 9.81 6.24
CA SER A 254 -32.74 9.69 5.68
C SER A 254 -32.76 8.82 4.42
N LYS A 255 -33.88 8.18 4.11
CA LYS A 255 -34.00 7.39 2.89
C LYS A 255 -33.80 8.22 1.62
N ALA A 256 -34.15 9.52 1.66
CA ALA A 256 -33.91 10.45 0.57
C ALA A 256 -32.41 10.69 0.36
N ASP A 257 -31.67 10.91 1.46
CA ASP A 257 -30.22 11.12 1.40
C ASP A 257 -29.48 9.84 0.98
N GLN A 258 -29.88 8.67 1.49
CA GLN A 258 -29.32 7.38 1.05
C GLN A 258 -29.50 7.20 -0.46
N LYS A 259 -30.70 7.48 -0.98
CA LYS A 259 -31.01 7.38 -2.41
C LYS A 259 -30.15 8.35 -3.22
N ALA A 260 -30.08 9.61 -2.84
CA ALA A 260 -29.28 10.63 -3.53
C ALA A 260 -27.78 10.26 -3.50
N THR A 261 -27.29 9.71 -2.41
CA THR A 261 -25.90 9.23 -2.29
C THR A 261 -25.62 8.08 -3.25
N LEU A 262 -26.50 7.08 -3.33
CA LEU A 262 -26.37 5.97 -4.27
C LEU A 262 -26.43 6.42 -5.73
N GLU A 263 -27.29 7.38 -6.07
CA GLU A 263 -27.37 8.00 -7.40
C GLU A 263 -26.06 8.75 -7.74
N PHE A 264 -25.50 9.48 -6.77
CA PHE A 264 -24.21 10.16 -6.93
C PHE A 264 -23.05 9.17 -7.14
N MET A 265 -22.97 8.11 -6.33
CA MET A 265 -21.97 7.04 -6.51
C MET A 265 -22.08 6.42 -7.90
N LYS A 266 -23.29 6.08 -8.33
CA LYS A 266 -23.55 5.54 -9.68
C LYS A 266 -23.10 6.52 -10.77
N TRP A 267 -23.42 7.80 -10.62
CA TRP A 267 -23.00 8.84 -11.56
C TRP A 267 -21.48 8.93 -11.66
N LEU A 268 -20.75 8.90 -10.53
CA LEU A 268 -19.29 8.92 -10.51
C LEU A 268 -18.66 7.78 -11.33
N VAL A 269 -19.24 6.59 -11.30
CA VAL A 269 -18.65 5.39 -11.93
C VAL A 269 -19.26 5.07 -13.31
N THR A 270 -20.24 5.86 -13.79
CA THR A 270 -20.90 5.58 -15.09
C THR A 270 -20.95 6.75 -16.05
N SER A 271 -20.92 7.99 -15.57
CA SER A 271 -20.93 9.16 -16.45
C SER A 271 -19.53 9.45 -17.01
N LYS A 272 -19.48 10.13 -18.15
CA LYS A 272 -18.21 10.52 -18.77
C LYS A 272 -17.37 11.43 -17.85
N GLU A 273 -18.04 12.39 -17.22
CA GLU A 273 -17.41 13.35 -16.30
C GLU A 273 -16.97 12.65 -15.02
N GLY A 274 -17.83 11.82 -14.43
CA GLY A 274 -17.54 11.09 -13.20
C GLY A 274 -16.37 10.12 -13.38
N THR A 275 -16.39 9.28 -14.42
CA THR A 275 -15.32 8.30 -14.66
C THR A 275 -13.99 8.97 -14.99
N LYS A 276 -14.00 10.13 -15.67
CA LYS A 276 -12.81 10.93 -15.90
C LYS A 276 -12.23 11.45 -14.59
N VAL A 277 -13.06 12.08 -13.74
CA VAL A 277 -12.61 12.58 -12.42
C VAL A 277 -12.07 11.44 -11.55
N MET A 278 -12.75 10.29 -11.52
CA MET A 278 -12.30 9.11 -10.76
C MET A 278 -10.92 8.63 -11.26
N ALA A 279 -10.71 8.52 -12.57
CA ALA A 279 -9.42 8.11 -13.13
C ALA A 279 -8.30 9.12 -12.83
N GLU A 280 -8.59 10.43 -12.94
CA GLU A 280 -7.62 11.50 -12.70
C GLU A 280 -7.24 11.63 -11.22
N GLN A 281 -8.17 11.34 -10.29
CA GLN A 281 -7.93 11.53 -8.85
C GLN A 281 -7.46 10.25 -8.14
N PHE A 282 -7.93 9.09 -8.59
CA PHE A 282 -7.74 7.81 -7.89
C PHE A 282 -7.06 6.74 -8.75
N GLY A 283 -6.85 6.97 -10.04
CA GLY A 283 -6.19 6.03 -10.94
C GLY A 283 -7.08 4.86 -11.36
N ALA A 284 -6.81 3.67 -10.85
CA ALA A 284 -7.58 2.47 -11.20
C ALA A 284 -8.87 2.36 -10.41
N ILE A 285 -9.99 2.18 -11.10
CA ILE A 285 -11.31 2.02 -10.48
C ILE A 285 -11.95 0.69 -10.89
N PRO A 286 -12.51 -0.10 -9.94
CA PRO A 286 -13.02 -1.45 -10.20
C PRO A 286 -14.44 -1.44 -10.79
N TYR A 287 -14.71 -0.61 -11.81
CA TYR A 287 -16.02 -0.46 -12.42
C TYR A 287 -15.97 -0.63 -13.95
N LYS A 288 -17.05 -1.15 -14.53
CA LYS A 288 -17.18 -1.51 -15.97
C LYS A 288 -16.90 -0.37 -16.94
N LYS A 289 -17.18 0.87 -16.52
CA LYS A 289 -17.01 2.07 -17.35
C LYS A 289 -15.81 2.93 -16.92
N ALA A 290 -14.85 2.32 -16.22
CA ALA A 290 -13.64 3.01 -15.80
C ALA A 290 -12.94 3.68 -16.99
N ALA A 291 -12.57 4.95 -16.83
CA ALA A 291 -11.71 5.62 -17.79
C ALA A 291 -10.25 5.20 -17.56
N ASP A 292 -9.47 5.16 -18.64
CA ASP A 292 -8.03 4.93 -18.53
C ASP A 292 -7.36 6.14 -17.87
N SER A 293 -6.59 5.89 -16.82
CA SER A 293 -5.81 6.92 -16.13
C SER A 293 -4.51 7.28 -16.86
N GLY A 294 -4.06 6.47 -17.82
CA GLY A 294 -2.75 6.58 -18.45
C GLY A 294 -1.57 6.33 -17.49
N ASN A 295 -1.81 5.80 -16.29
CA ASN A 295 -0.77 5.54 -15.30
C ASN A 295 0.02 4.28 -15.65
N VAL A 296 1.29 4.46 -16.06
CA VAL A 296 2.18 3.35 -16.47
C VAL A 296 2.43 2.33 -15.37
N PHE A 297 2.36 2.71 -14.10
CA PHE A 297 2.55 1.78 -13.00
C PHE A 297 1.35 0.84 -12.82
N LEU A 298 0.13 1.35 -13.04
CA LEU A 298 -1.07 0.50 -13.08
C LEU A 298 -1.02 -0.44 -14.28
N LYS A 299 -0.52 0.06 -15.43
CA LYS A 299 -0.27 -0.81 -16.58
C LYS A 299 0.72 -1.93 -16.23
N ASN A 300 1.82 -1.62 -15.53
CA ASN A 300 2.78 -2.65 -15.10
C ASN A 300 2.13 -3.70 -14.18
N ALA A 301 1.24 -3.30 -13.26
CA ALA A 301 0.49 -4.24 -12.42
C ALA A 301 -0.35 -5.20 -13.27
N ASN A 302 -1.10 -4.67 -14.24
CA ASN A 302 -1.94 -5.46 -15.12
C ASN A 302 -1.11 -6.38 -16.05
N ASP A 303 -0.04 -5.86 -16.65
CA ASP A 303 0.86 -6.64 -17.52
C ASP A 303 1.44 -7.88 -16.78
N LEU A 304 1.81 -7.72 -15.51
CA LEU A 304 2.29 -8.83 -14.68
C LEU A 304 1.20 -9.88 -14.41
N LEU A 305 -0.02 -9.45 -14.09
CA LEU A 305 -1.16 -10.37 -13.89
C LEU A 305 -1.51 -11.12 -15.17
N GLU A 306 -1.52 -10.43 -16.31
CA GLU A 306 -1.77 -11.02 -17.63
C GLU A 306 -0.66 -12.02 -18.02
N ALA A 307 0.58 -11.80 -17.57
CA ALA A 307 1.70 -12.72 -17.74
C ALA A 307 1.62 -13.96 -16.82
N GLY A 308 0.59 -14.03 -15.96
CA GLY A 308 0.36 -15.14 -15.03
C GLY A 308 1.09 -15.01 -13.69
N ASN A 309 1.57 -13.83 -13.36
CA ASN A 309 2.09 -13.55 -12.03
C ASN A 309 0.93 -13.49 -11.01
N TYR A 310 1.18 -13.91 -9.76
CA TYR A 310 0.18 -13.81 -8.70
C TYR A 310 0.17 -12.41 -8.07
N ASN A 311 -1.00 -11.95 -7.65
CA ASN A 311 -1.12 -10.71 -6.90
C ASN A 311 -0.52 -10.88 -5.48
N VAL A 312 0.18 -9.86 -5.00
CA VAL A 312 0.58 -9.77 -3.60
C VAL A 312 -0.46 -8.89 -2.89
N ASP A 313 -1.36 -9.52 -2.14
CA ASP A 313 -2.44 -8.82 -1.46
C ASP A 313 -1.91 -7.95 -0.30
N TRP A 314 -2.69 -6.93 0.05
CA TRP A 314 -2.40 -6.07 1.20
C TRP A 314 -2.75 -6.76 2.52
N ALA A 315 -1.94 -7.77 2.89
CA ALA A 315 -2.13 -8.55 4.11
C ALA A 315 -2.01 -7.70 5.39
N PHE A 316 -1.36 -6.53 5.33
CA PHE A 316 -1.33 -5.59 6.44
C PHE A 316 -2.73 -5.08 6.85
N ASN A 317 -3.72 -5.18 5.96
CA ASN A 317 -5.13 -4.86 6.28
C ASN A 317 -5.74 -5.79 7.33
N TYR A 318 -5.12 -6.94 7.61
CA TYR A 318 -5.48 -7.81 8.73
C TYR A 318 -4.90 -7.33 10.07
N THR A 319 -3.95 -6.37 10.06
CA THR A 319 -3.25 -5.95 11.28
C THR A 319 -4.20 -5.30 12.27
N PRO A 320 -4.37 -5.86 13.47
CA PRO A 320 -5.21 -5.26 14.50
C PRO A 320 -4.58 -3.97 15.03
N ASN A 321 -5.37 -2.92 15.21
CA ASN A 321 -4.91 -1.58 15.65
C ASN A 321 -3.60 -1.18 14.95
N VAL A 322 -3.65 -1.13 13.62
CA VAL A 322 -2.47 -1.04 12.75
C VAL A 322 -1.52 0.12 13.10
N ASP A 323 -2.07 1.24 13.54
CA ASP A 323 -1.26 2.43 13.86
C ASP A 323 -0.40 2.22 15.12
N GLU A 324 -0.95 1.60 16.17
CA GLU A 324 -0.23 1.26 17.40
C GLU A 324 0.81 0.15 17.15
N TRP A 325 0.44 -0.83 16.32
CA TRP A 325 1.38 -1.88 15.94
C TRP A 325 2.56 -1.30 15.15
N ARG A 326 2.29 -0.44 14.14
CA ARG A 326 3.33 0.25 13.36
C ARG A 326 4.23 1.12 14.22
N ALA A 327 3.67 1.88 15.16
CA ALA A 327 4.46 2.73 16.07
C ALA A 327 5.47 1.91 16.88
N SER A 328 5.06 0.74 17.38
CA SER A 328 5.94 -0.18 18.10
C SER A 328 7.03 -0.75 17.19
N LEU A 329 6.69 -1.08 15.95
CA LEU A 329 7.61 -1.60 14.96
C LEU A 329 8.64 -0.53 14.54
N VAL A 330 8.23 0.71 14.30
CA VAL A 330 9.12 1.85 14.01
C VAL A 330 10.13 2.04 15.14
N ALA A 331 9.69 2.01 16.40
CA ALA A 331 10.57 2.16 17.55
C ALA A 331 11.64 1.06 17.61
N ALA A 332 11.27 -0.18 17.30
CA ALA A 332 12.20 -1.31 17.26
C ALA A 332 13.16 -1.24 16.07
N MET A 333 12.68 -0.87 14.89
CA MET A 333 13.51 -0.71 13.69
C MET A 333 14.53 0.43 13.85
N ASN A 334 14.15 1.55 14.46
CA ASN A 334 15.08 2.63 14.78
C ASN A 334 16.23 2.18 15.71
N LYS A 335 15.92 1.33 16.68
CA LYS A 335 16.98 0.73 17.55
C LYS A 335 17.88 -0.21 16.76
N TYR A 336 17.30 -1.01 15.86
CA TYR A 336 18.06 -1.90 14.99
C TYR A 336 19.03 -1.11 14.10
N ASP A 337 18.58 -0.04 13.45
CA ASP A 337 19.40 0.80 12.60
C ASP A 337 20.55 1.49 13.38
N ALA A 338 20.33 1.77 14.66
CA ALA A 338 21.34 2.25 15.58
C ALA A 338 22.30 1.16 16.12
N GLY A 339 22.25 -0.06 15.58
CA GLY A 339 23.12 -1.17 15.98
C GLY A 339 22.53 -2.10 17.04
N GLY A 340 21.24 -2.00 17.34
CA GLY A 340 20.51 -2.93 18.22
C GLY A 340 20.23 -4.29 17.60
N SER A 341 19.54 -5.14 18.34
CA SER A 341 19.19 -6.50 17.90
C SER A 341 17.96 -6.50 17.00
N TRP A 342 17.98 -7.32 15.93
CA TRP A 342 16.79 -7.64 15.14
C TRP A 342 15.71 -8.39 15.94
N ASP A 343 16.07 -9.03 17.04
CA ASP A 343 15.13 -9.72 17.93
C ASP A 343 14.13 -8.76 18.59
N ASP A 344 14.51 -7.49 18.79
CA ASP A 344 13.56 -6.45 19.23
C ASP A 344 12.50 -6.19 18.16
N VAL A 345 12.88 -6.19 16.88
CA VAL A 345 11.95 -6.05 15.76
C VAL A 345 11.02 -7.26 15.65
N LYS A 346 11.56 -8.49 15.77
CA LYS A 346 10.76 -9.72 15.82
C LYS A 346 9.74 -9.68 16.96
N THR A 347 10.15 -9.21 18.13
CA THR A 347 9.28 -9.07 19.30
C THR A 347 8.17 -8.06 19.04
N ALA A 348 8.51 -6.88 18.53
CA ALA A 348 7.53 -5.83 18.20
C ALA A 348 6.54 -6.32 17.12
N PHE A 349 7.00 -7.07 16.14
CA PHE A 349 6.18 -7.61 15.06
C PHE A 349 5.21 -8.67 15.59
N VAL A 350 5.71 -9.75 16.21
CA VAL A 350 4.91 -10.92 16.61
C VAL A 350 4.13 -10.68 17.89
N GLN A 351 4.78 -10.26 18.98
CA GLN A 351 4.11 -10.03 20.25
C GLN A 351 3.28 -8.74 20.22
N GLY A 352 3.72 -7.74 19.43
CA GLY A 352 2.94 -6.54 19.15
C GLY A 352 1.60 -6.89 18.49
N TRP A 353 1.60 -7.76 17.48
CA TRP A 353 0.38 -8.25 16.83
C TRP A 353 -0.58 -8.88 17.85
N ALA A 354 -0.13 -9.87 18.62
CA ALA A 354 -0.95 -10.55 19.62
C ALA A 354 -1.50 -9.59 20.69
N THR A 355 -0.73 -8.58 21.06
CA THR A 355 -1.15 -7.53 22.00
C THR A 355 -2.27 -6.69 21.42
N GLN A 356 -2.12 -6.24 20.18
CA GLN A 356 -3.11 -5.43 19.49
C GLN A 356 -4.37 -6.23 19.15
N TYR A 357 -4.23 -7.51 18.80
CA TYR A 357 -5.38 -8.39 18.62
C TYR A 357 -6.23 -8.52 19.89
N LYS A 358 -5.59 -8.75 21.04
CA LYS A 358 -6.30 -8.81 22.33
C LYS A 358 -6.94 -7.47 22.69
N ALA A 359 -6.33 -6.35 22.32
CA ALA A 359 -6.90 -5.03 22.58
C ALA A 359 -8.13 -4.73 21.70
N ALA A 360 -8.09 -5.13 20.43
CA ALA A 360 -9.17 -4.90 19.46
C ALA A 360 -10.39 -5.83 19.67
N ASN A 361 -10.24 -6.94 20.42
CA ASN A 361 -11.28 -7.94 20.65
C ASN A 361 -11.75 -8.02 22.13
N LYS A 362 -11.51 -6.97 22.90
CA LYS A 362 -12.09 -6.75 24.23
C LYS A 362 -13.41 -6.02 24.13
#